data_021afdb5c774592768da3e0d4caea5c5
#
_entry.id   021afdb5c774592768da3e0d4caea5c5
#
_cell.length_a   1.000
_cell.length_b   1.000
_cell.length_c   1.000
_cell.angle_alpha   90.00
_cell.angle_beta   90.00
_cell.angle_gamma   90.00
#
_symmetry.space_group_name_H-M   'P 1'
#
loop_
_entity.id
_entity.type
_entity.pdbx_description
1 polymer ?
#
loop_
_entity_poly.entity_id
_entity_poly.type
_entity_poly.pdbx_seq_one_letter_code
_entity_poly.pdbx_strand_id
1 'polypeptide(L)'
;VSMPIIANVKVTAKHIVGFKELPTLDRLTGTSRGELNLPTEVIAKLDDGSETKLKVISWDDDVSNYSPSSPPGTYQFPAAVEEKIGIANPDERKIFQVVQTHAIPERVQFATETATIKSGENYQIQSKVIGQAPHTETDAWSSQVTYELVTPDVGNTVSVDENGLIRTEATTAAGNYQIKVTSKVLPVVTAQFSIKVTK
;
A
#
# COMPACT_ATOMS: atom_id res chain seq x y z
N VAL A 1 -12.06 17.22 68.91
CA VAL A 1 -11.51 17.85 67.67
C VAL A 1 -10.90 16.74 66.86
N SER A 2 -11.51 16.40 65.71
CA SER A 2 -10.99 15.38 64.79
C SER A 2 -9.98 16.07 63.86
N MET A 3 -8.72 15.63 63.84
CA MET A 3 -7.75 16.10 62.88
C MET A 3 -7.95 15.32 61.58
N PRO A 4 -7.96 16.02 60.41
CA PRO A 4 -7.99 15.32 59.14
C PRO A 4 -6.66 14.59 58.90
N ILE A 5 -6.71 13.31 58.63
CA ILE A 5 -5.57 12.53 58.17
C ILE A 5 -5.34 12.88 56.69
N ILE A 6 -4.29 13.65 56.42
CA ILE A 6 -3.85 13.91 55.05
C ILE A 6 -3.00 12.72 54.61
N ALA A 7 -3.55 11.83 53.84
CA ALA A 7 -2.79 10.76 53.20
C ALA A 7 -2.04 11.36 51.98
N ASN A 8 -0.74 11.49 52.05
CA ASN A 8 0.10 11.81 50.91
C ASN A 8 0.21 10.58 50.01
N VAL A 9 -0.60 10.51 48.97
CA VAL A 9 -0.47 9.49 47.95
C VAL A 9 0.67 9.91 47.02
N LYS A 10 1.81 9.24 47.10
CA LYS A 10 2.89 9.41 46.14
C LYS A 10 2.49 8.66 44.85
N VAL A 11 1.99 9.36 43.84
CA VAL A 11 1.79 8.80 42.53
C VAL A 11 3.14 8.73 41.83
N THR A 12 3.67 7.52 41.67
CA THR A 12 4.87 7.30 40.85
C THR A 12 4.41 7.25 39.38
N ALA A 13 4.93 8.15 38.55
CA ALA A 13 4.65 8.12 37.10
C ALA A 13 5.27 6.85 36.50
N LYS A 14 4.51 6.19 35.60
CA LYS A 14 5.04 5.14 34.76
C LYS A 14 5.78 5.76 33.57
N HIS A 15 6.85 5.14 33.14
CA HIS A 15 7.69 5.68 32.09
C HIS A 15 7.42 4.98 30.76
N ILE A 16 7.39 5.77 29.68
CA ILE A 16 7.33 5.25 28.32
C ILE A 16 8.69 4.63 27.99
N VAL A 17 8.71 3.33 27.72
CA VAL A 17 9.90 2.58 27.28
C VAL A 17 9.92 2.34 25.77
N GLY A 18 8.84 2.64 25.08
CA GLY A 18 8.72 2.54 23.64
C GLY A 18 7.28 2.73 23.17
N PHE A 19 7.07 2.50 21.88
CA PHE A 19 5.75 2.52 21.27
C PHE A 19 5.52 1.22 20.49
N LYS A 20 4.26 0.89 20.26
CA LYS A 20 3.89 -0.17 19.32
C LYS A 20 4.13 0.32 17.91
N GLU A 21 4.75 -0.52 17.08
CA GLU A 21 5.00 -0.18 15.69
C GLU A 21 3.71 0.11 14.94
N LEU A 22 3.77 1.10 14.04
CA LEU A 22 2.71 1.43 13.12
C LEU A 22 2.98 0.78 11.76
N PRO A 23 1.95 0.25 11.08
CA PRO A 23 2.12 -0.27 9.73
C PRO A 23 2.53 0.86 8.78
N THR A 24 3.37 0.56 7.80
CA THR A 24 3.66 1.48 6.70
C THR A 24 2.38 1.76 5.92
N LEU A 25 2.14 3.02 5.59
CA LEU A 25 1.03 3.46 4.76
C LEU A 25 1.50 3.64 3.33
N ASP A 26 0.94 2.88 2.38
CA ASP A 26 1.17 3.06 0.96
C ASP A 26 0.22 4.12 0.39
N ARG A 27 0.77 5.09 -0.33
CA ARG A 27 0.04 6.19 -0.97
C ARG A 27 0.59 6.47 -2.37
N LEU A 28 -0.22 7.06 -3.23
CA LEU A 28 0.27 7.58 -4.50
C LEU A 28 0.89 8.97 -4.31
N THR A 29 1.85 9.32 -5.15
CA THR A 29 2.30 10.72 -5.26
C THR A 29 1.11 11.63 -5.54
N GLY A 30 1.15 12.87 -5.08
CA GLY A 30 0.01 13.78 -5.19
C GLY A 30 -1.01 13.70 -4.05
N THR A 31 -0.94 12.67 -3.18
CA THR A 31 -1.83 12.56 -2.01
C THR A 31 -1.65 13.77 -1.10
N SER A 32 -2.74 14.47 -0.80
CA SER A 32 -2.68 15.61 0.12
C SER A 32 -2.41 15.16 1.55
N ARG A 33 -1.92 16.09 2.38
CA ARG A 33 -1.59 15.82 3.78
C ARG A 33 -2.77 15.22 4.56
N GLY A 34 -3.98 15.74 4.35
CA GLY A 34 -5.19 15.24 5.02
C GLY A 34 -5.60 13.84 4.57
N GLU A 35 -5.30 13.49 3.32
CA GLU A 35 -5.63 12.18 2.74
C GLU A 35 -4.60 11.10 3.06
N LEU A 36 -3.45 11.44 3.66
CA LEU A 36 -2.50 10.44 4.16
C LEU A 36 -3.14 9.53 5.20
N ASN A 37 -4.18 10.00 5.89
CA ASN A 37 -4.89 9.25 6.95
C ASN A 37 -3.94 8.76 8.05
N LEU A 38 -3.10 9.68 8.55
CA LEU A 38 -2.20 9.37 9.67
C LEU A 38 -3.02 9.05 10.93
N PRO A 39 -2.54 8.11 11.77
CA PRO A 39 -3.26 7.72 12.98
C PRO A 39 -3.52 8.89 13.92
N THR A 40 -4.65 8.89 14.59
CA THR A 40 -5.00 9.89 15.62
C THR A 40 -4.62 9.44 17.03
N GLU A 41 -4.27 8.16 17.19
CA GLU A 41 -3.84 7.56 18.45
C GLU A 41 -2.63 6.64 18.22
N VAL A 42 -1.78 6.52 19.23
CA VAL A 42 -0.67 5.59 19.28
C VAL A 42 -0.68 4.81 20.59
N ILE A 43 -0.01 3.67 20.63
CA ILE A 43 0.09 2.84 21.84
C ILE A 43 1.50 2.96 22.38
N ALA A 44 1.62 3.53 23.60
CA ALA A 44 2.87 3.56 24.35
C ALA A 44 3.02 2.30 25.21
N LYS A 45 4.22 1.75 25.24
CA LYS A 45 4.64 0.65 26.14
C LYS A 45 5.30 1.25 27.37
N LEU A 46 4.90 0.79 28.54
CA LEU A 46 5.34 1.34 29.82
C LEU A 46 6.33 0.41 30.52
N ASP A 47 7.10 0.96 31.45
CA ASP A 47 8.16 0.27 32.20
C ASP A 47 7.65 -0.87 33.11
N ASP A 48 6.35 -0.86 33.44
CA ASP A 48 5.71 -1.95 34.19
C ASP A 48 5.13 -3.07 33.26
N GLY A 49 5.41 -2.99 31.96
CA GLY A 49 4.92 -3.93 30.95
C GLY A 49 3.49 -3.67 30.46
N SER A 50 2.79 -2.68 31.02
CA SER A 50 1.46 -2.29 30.54
C SER A 50 1.55 -1.41 29.29
N GLU A 51 0.42 -1.28 28.58
CA GLU A 51 0.27 -0.40 27.42
C GLU A 51 -0.76 0.68 27.70
N THR A 52 -0.60 1.85 27.10
CA THR A 52 -1.59 2.93 27.14
C THR A 52 -1.75 3.59 25.80
N LYS A 53 -3.00 3.98 25.48
CA LYS A 53 -3.28 4.81 24.30
C LYS A 53 -2.98 6.27 24.63
N LEU A 54 -2.34 6.94 23.68
CA LEU A 54 -2.09 8.38 23.69
C LEU A 54 -2.64 8.98 22.41
N LYS A 55 -3.29 10.13 22.53
CA LYS A 55 -3.73 10.89 21.35
C LYS A 55 -2.54 11.54 20.69
N VAL A 56 -2.54 11.54 19.36
CA VAL A 56 -1.60 12.33 18.59
C VAL A 56 -2.14 13.76 18.48
N ILE A 57 -1.34 14.72 18.94
CA ILE A 57 -1.65 16.15 18.85
C ILE A 57 -1.34 16.64 17.43
N SER A 58 -0.17 16.25 16.92
CA SER A 58 0.27 16.58 15.57
C SER A 58 1.28 15.55 15.06
N TRP A 59 1.40 15.46 13.74
CA TRP A 59 2.48 14.82 13.03
C TRP A 59 3.35 15.93 12.43
N ASP A 60 4.66 15.89 12.71
CA ASP A 60 5.59 16.93 12.27
C ASP A 60 5.90 16.77 10.77
N ASP A 61 5.56 17.79 10.01
CA ASP A 61 5.76 17.83 8.55
C ASP A 61 7.15 18.35 8.18
N ASP A 62 7.75 19.20 9.02
CA ASP A 62 9.05 19.81 8.74
C ASP A 62 10.16 18.74 8.71
N VAL A 63 10.07 17.74 9.57
CA VAL A 63 11.01 16.61 9.59
C VAL A 63 10.78 15.67 8.40
N SER A 64 9.53 15.47 8.00
CA SER A 64 9.18 14.58 6.88
C SER A 64 9.61 15.15 5.54
N ASN A 65 9.65 16.48 5.37
CA ASN A 65 9.83 17.17 4.09
C ASN A 65 8.83 16.71 3.01
N TYR A 66 7.67 16.23 3.43
CA TYR A 66 6.64 15.74 2.53
C TYR A 66 5.78 16.88 2.00
N SER A 67 5.54 16.84 0.69
CA SER A 67 4.50 17.62 0.02
C SER A 67 3.81 16.78 -1.04
N PRO A 68 2.61 17.15 -1.52
CA PRO A 68 1.97 16.43 -2.63
C PRO A 68 2.82 16.39 -3.91
N SER A 69 3.74 17.33 -4.10
CA SER A 69 4.67 17.37 -5.23
C SER A 69 5.96 16.58 -5.00
N SER A 70 6.14 15.99 -3.82
CA SER A 70 7.31 15.18 -3.52
C SER A 70 7.38 13.93 -4.41
N PRO A 71 8.61 13.49 -4.80
CA PRO A 71 8.78 12.29 -5.60
C PRO A 71 8.35 11.01 -4.84
N PRO A 72 8.18 9.89 -5.54
CA PRO A 72 8.03 8.59 -4.88
C PRO A 72 9.17 8.34 -3.90
N GLY A 73 8.84 7.85 -2.70
CA GLY A 73 9.85 7.63 -1.66
C GLY A 73 9.25 7.36 -0.30
N THR A 74 10.13 7.24 0.69
CA THR A 74 9.75 6.99 2.08
C THR A 74 9.80 8.28 2.89
N TYR A 75 8.69 8.60 3.54
CA TYR A 75 8.53 9.79 4.38
C TYR A 75 8.19 9.36 5.81
N GLN A 76 8.86 9.98 6.78
CA GLN A 76 8.67 9.65 8.20
C GLN A 76 8.11 10.86 8.94
N PHE A 77 7.00 10.68 9.60
CA PHE A 77 6.31 11.71 10.38
C PHE A 77 6.45 11.38 11.87
N PRO A 78 7.22 12.15 12.65
CA PRO A 78 7.24 12.00 14.10
C PRO A 78 5.97 12.56 14.71
N ALA A 79 5.42 11.85 15.70
CA ALA A 79 4.25 12.28 16.45
C ALA A 79 4.61 13.17 17.64
N ALA A 80 3.87 14.26 17.81
CA ALA A 80 3.67 14.88 19.11
C ALA A 80 2.44 14.23 19.78
N VAL A 81 2.61 13.65 20.95
CA VAL A 81 1.53 12.96 21.68
C VAL A 81 1.09 13.77 22.89
N GLU A 82 -0.15 13.54 23.35
CA GLU A 82 -0.69 14.17 24.53
C GLU A 82 0.11 13.84 25.79
N GLU A 83 0.21 14.79 26.70
CA GLU A 83 0.63 14.52 28.07
C GLU A 83 -0.52 13.83 28.82
N LYS A 84 -0.20 12.75 29.51
CA LYS A 84 -1.18 11.99 30.29
C LYS A 84 -0.73 11.90 31.76
N ILE A 85 -1.61 12.27 32.69
CA ILE A 85 -1.32 12.23 34.12
C ILE A 85 -0.87 10.82 34.53
N GLY A 86 0.25 10.74 35.26
CA GLY A 86 0.84 9.50 35.68
C GLY A 86 1.67 8.77 34.65
N ILE A 87 1.86 9.34 33.45
CA ILE A 87 2.73 8.84 32.40
C ILE A 87 3.83 9.88 32.12
N ALA A 88 5.08 9.46 32.11
CA ALA A 88 6.22 10.30 31.79
C ALA A 88 7.03 9.72 30.62
N ASN A 89 7.63 10.59 29.83
CA ASN A 89 8.54 10.24 28.74
C ASN A 89 9.91 10.90 28.97
N PRO A 90 10.67 10.48 29.98
CA PRO A 90 11.93 11.14 30.35
C PRO A 90 13.03 11.00 29.31
N ASP A 91 12.96 9.95 28.48
CA ASP A 91 13.93 9.71 27.40
C ASP A 91 13.53 10.38 26.08
N GLU A 92 12.47 11.19 26.07
CA GLU A 92 11.93 11.86 24.86
C GLU A 92 11.73 10.91 23.68
N ARG A 93 11.27 9.69 23.96
CA ARG A 93 11.03 8.66 22.93
C ARG A 93 9.98 9.13 21.95
N LYS A 94 10.24 8.91 20.66
CA LYS A 94 9.37 9.30 19.56
C LYS A 94 8.82 8.07 18.86
N ILE A 95 7.62 8.23 18.30
CA ILE A 95 7.05 7.30 17.35
C ILE A 95 6.95 7.97 15.99
N PHE A 96 7.18 7.21 14.93
CA PHE A 96 7.11 7.69 13.56
C PHE A 96 6.04 6.90 12.79
N GLN A 97 5.24 7.62 12.01
CA GLN A 97 4.47 7.00 10.95
C GLN A 97 5.29 7.03 9.67
N VAL A 98 5.52 5.86 9.09
CA VAL A 98 6.16 5.72 7.79
C VAL A 98 5.08 5.75 6.71
N VAL A 99 5.25 6.63 5.72
CA VAL A 99 4.44 6.68 4.51
C VAL A 99 5.36 6.39 3.32
N GLN A 100 5.05 5.34 2.59
CA GLN A 100 5.70 5.02 1.33
C GLN A 100 4.85 5.56 0.18
N THR A 101 5.38 6.49 -0.61
CA THR A 101 4.69 7.00 -1.79
C THR A 101 5.20 6.32 -3.05
N HIS A 102 4.29 6.10 -3.99
CA HIS A 102 4.49 5.35 -5.21
C HIS A 102 4.07 6.18 -6.42
N ALA A 103 4.68 5.95 -7.58
CA ALA A 103 4.29 6.61 -8.82
C ALA A 103 2.83 6.28 -9.19
N ILE A 104 2.09 7.28 -9.66
CA ILE A 104 0.71 7.10 -10.12
C ILE A 104 0.74 6.28 -11.42
N PRO A 105 0.05 5.14 -11.52
CA PRO A 105 -0.09 4.41 -12.77
C PRO A 105 -0.73 5.27 -13.86
N GLU A 106 -0.17 5.27 -15.06
CA GLU A 106 -0.72 5.97 -16.23
C GLU A 106 -1.25 5.01 -17.27
N ARG A 107 -0.48 3.97 -17.60
CA ARG A 107 -0.87 2.96 -18.59
C ARG A 107 -0.21 1.62 -18.34
N VAL A 108 -0.84 0.56 -18.82
CA VAL A 108 -0.23 -0.76 -18.96
C VAL A 108 0.40 -0.84 -20.35
N GLN A 109 1.64 -1.29 -20.41
CA GLN A 109 2.39 -1.53 -21.64
C GLN A 109 2.75 -3.00 -21.75
N PHE A 110 2.60 -3.57 -22.94
CA PHE A 110 3.01 -4.94 -23.24
C PHE A 110 4.35 -4.94 -23.98
N ALA A 111 5.13 -6.01 -23.80
CA ALA A 111 6.34 -6.24 -24.62
C ALA A 111 5.98 -6.46 -26.09
N THR A 112 4.84 -7.14 -26.34
CA THR A 112 4.19 -7.28 -27.63
C THR A 112 2.68 -7.13 -27.42
N GLU A 113 1.99 -6.41 -28.29
CA GLU A 113 0.54 -6.17 -28.15
C GLU A 113 -0.30 -7.40 -28.51
N THR A 114 0.27 -8.29 -29.30
CA THR A 114 -0.39 -9.51 -29.76
C THR A 114 0.56 -10.70 -29.77
N ALA A 115 0.01 -11.91 -29.64
CA ALA A 115 0.74 -13.16 -29.80
C ALA A 115 -0.08 -14.15 -30.63
N THR A 116 0.60 -15.16 -31.20
CA THR A 116 -0.03 -16.29 -31.89
C THR A 116 0.52 -17.58 -31.32
N ILE A 117 -0.37 -18.50 -30.92
CA ILE A 117 -0.03 -19.82 -30.41
C ILE A 117 -0.89 -20.90 -31.06
N LYS A 118 -0.51 -22.16 -30.91
CA LYS A 118 -1.37 -23.30 -31.29
C LYS A 118 -2.25 -23.71 -30.13
N SER A 119 -3.36 -24.35 -30.44
CA SER A 119 -4.21 -25.01 -29.43
C SER A 119 -3.38 -26.00 -28.60
N GLY A 120 -3.50 -25.92 -27.27
CA GLY A 120 -2.73 -26.72 -26.30
C GLY A 120 -1.43 -26.05 -25.84
N GLU A 121 -1.03 -24.93 -26.44
CA GLU A 121 0.15 -24.17 -25.98
C GLU A 121 -0.24 -23.12 -24.95
N ASN A 122 0.75 -22.72 -24.16
CA ASN A 122 0.63 -21.65 -23.15
C ASN A 122 1.39 -20.41 -23.62
N TYR A 123 0.96 -19.23 -23.14
CA TYR A 123 1.64 -17.97 -23.41
C TYR A 123 1.71 -17.10 -22.16
N GLN A 124 2.89 -16.59 -21.85
CA GLN A 124 3.10 -15.66 -20.75
C GLN A 124 2.99 -14.22 -21.25
N ILE A 125 1.96 -13.49 -20.81
CA ILE A 125 1.87 -12.04 -21.04
C ILE A 125 3.00 -11.36 -20.30
N GLN A 126 3.76 -10.54 -21.02
CA GLN A 126 4.75 -9.65 -20.43
C GLN A 126 4.22 -8.22 -20.44
N SER A 127 3.81 -7.75 -19.29
CA SER A 127 3.28 -6.41 -19.10
C SER A 127 4.07 -5.66 -18.05
N LYS A 128 4.08 -4.34 -18.15
CA LYS A 128 4.55 -3.44 -17.11
C LYS A 128 3.62 -2.25 -16.99
N VAL A 129 3.54 -1.67 -15.81
CA VAL A 129 2.83 -0.42 -15.56
C VAL A 129 3.80 0.74 -15.74
N ILE A 130 3.41 1.74 -16.50
CA ILE A 130 4.14 2.99 -16.68
C ILE A 130 3.48 4.05 -15.80
N GLY A 131 4.29 4.74 -15.01
CA GLY A 131 3.82 5.84 -14.16
C GLY A 131 3.68 7.15 -14.92
N GLN A 132 2.94 8.09 -14.32
CA GLN A 132 2.82 9.45 -14.82
C GLN A 132 4.15 10.20 -14.76
N ALA A 133 4.44 10.99 -15.80
CA ALA A 133 5.61 11.87 -15.79
C ALA A 133 5.56 12.85 -14.59
N PRO A 134 6.68 13.20 -13.96
CA PRO A 134 8.06 12.81 -14.32
C PRO A 134 8.48 11.41 -13.82
N HIS A 135 7.64 10.68 -13.08
CA HIS A 135 7.95 9.40 -12.44
C HIS A 135 7.40 8.22 -13.24
N THR A 136 7.99 7.97 -14.42
CA THR A 136 7.52 6.95 -15.36
C THR A 136 7.82 5.51 -14.90
N GLU A 137 8.81 5.32 -14.04
CA GLU A 137 9.07 4.02 -13.42
C GLU A 137 8.09 3.76 -12.29
N THR A 138 7.59 2.53 -12.20
CA THR A 138 6.74 2.08 -11.10
C THR A 138 7.45 0.99 -10.30
N ASP A 139 7.19 0.97 -8.99
CA ASP A 139 7.71 -0.07 -8.09
C ASP A 139 6.76 -1.29 -8.01
N ALA A 140 7.14 -2.27 -7.19
CA ALA A 140 6.37 -3.52 -7.06
C ALA A 140 4.92 -3.31 -6.60
N TRP A 141 4.64 -2.24 -5.82
CA TRP A 141 3.30 -1.94 -5.33
C TRP A 141 2.44 -1.31 -6.42
N SER A 142 2.93 -0.27 -7.08
CA SER A 142 2.19 0.44 -8.14
C SER A 142 2.13 -0.32 -9.48
N SER A 143 2.99 -1.34 -9.66
CA SER A 143 2.98 -2.22 -10.83
C SER A 143 2.01 -3.40 -10.74
N GLN A 144 1.27 -3.54 -9.64
CA GLN A 144 0.33 -4.66 -9.48
C GLN A 144 -0.82 -4.59 -10.48
N VAL A 145 -1.09 -5.71 -11.16
CA VAL A 145 -2.17 -5.84 -12.14
C VAL A 145 -3.01 -7.09 -11.90
N THR A 146 -4.21 -7.10 -12.47
CA THR A 146 -5.06 -8.28 -12.62
C THR A 146 -5.25 -8.60 -14.08
N TYR A 147 -5.52 -9.87 -14.40
CA TYR A 147 -5.78 -10.36 -15.75
C TYR A 147 -7.17 -10.98 -15.80
N GLU A 148 -7.90 -10.70 -16.86
CA GLU A 148 -9.27 -11.19 -17.08
C GLU A 148 -9.46 -11.58 -18.55
N LEU A 149 -9.93 -12.80 -18.83
CA LEU A 149 -10.35 -13.20 -20.16
C LEU A 149 -11.67 -12.51 -20.49
N VAL A 150 -11.69 -11.66 -21.50
CA VAL A 150 -12.88 -10.88 -21.92
C VAL A 150 -13.67 -11.60 -23.00
N THR A 151 -12.98 -12.29 -23.93
CA THR A 151 -13.64 -13.05 -24.98
C THR A 151 -14.38 -14.24 -24.38
N PRO A 152 -15.68 -14.40 -24.62
CA PRO A 152 -16.40 -15.58 -24.18
C PRO A 152 -15.79 -16.86 -24.76
N ASP A 153 -15.51 -17.82 -23.88
CA ASP A 153 -15.04 -19.15 -24.25
C ASP A 153 -16.07 -20.20 -23.80
N VAL A 154 -16.89 -20.65 -24.73
CA VAL A 154 -18.02 -21.57 -24.47
C VAL A 154 -17.57 -22.91 -23.89
N GLY A 155 -16.34 -23.34 -24.20
CA GLY A 155 -15.78 -24.60 -23.72
C GLY A 155 -14.96 -24.48 -22.43
N ASN A 156 -14.74 -23.28 -21.93
CA ASN A 156 -13.79 -23.01 -20.84
C ASN A 156 -12.38 -23.61 -21.10
N THR A 157 -11.97 -23.57 -22.36
CA THR A 157 -10.71 -24.15 -22.84
C THR A 157 -9.55 -23.15 -22.84
N VAL A 158 -9.85 -21.87 -22.58
CA VAL A 158 -8.89 -20.78 -22.42
C VAL A 158 -9.00 -20.23 -21.00
N SER A 159 -7.89 -20.07 -20.33
CA SER A 159 -7.82 -19.42 -19.02
C SER A 159 -6.60 -18.51 -18.94
N VAL A 160 -6.65 -17.53 -18.04
CA VAL A 160 -5.50 -16.71 -17.65
C VAL A 160 -5.40 -16.70 -16.14
N ASP A 161 -4.21 -16.91 -15.61
CA ASP A 161 -3.98 -16.88 -14.15
C ASP A 161 -3.58 -15.47 -13.67
N GLU A 162 -3.44 -15.34 -12.34
CA GLU A 162 -3.08 -14.09 -11.66
C GLU A 162 -1.70 -13.53 -12.08
N ASN A 163 -0.84 -14.38 -12.65
CA ASN A 163 0.48 -14.00 -13.15
C ASN A 163 0.48 -13.69 -14.65
N GLY A 164 -0.68 -13.78 -15.31
CA GLY A 164 -0.83 -13.50 -16.75
C GLY A 164 -0.40 -14.65 -17.64
N LEU A 165 -0.32 -15.88 -17.12
CA LEU A 165 -0.09 -17.07 -17.91
C LEU A 165 -1.41 -17.51 -18.54
N ILE A 166 -1.50 -17.40 -19.88
CA ILE A 166 -2.61 -17.90 -20.67
C ILE A 166 -2.39 -19.40 -20.91
N ARG A 167 -3.41 -20.21 -20.62
CA ARG A 167 -3.43 -21.65 -20.92
C ARG A 167 -4.53 -21.94 -21.93
N THR A 168 -4.21 -22.78 -22.90
CA THR A 168 -5.17 -23.30 -23.85
C THR A 168 -5.18 -24.82 -23.84
N GLU A 169 -6.30 -25.44 -24.17
CA GLU A 169 -6.41 -26.87 -24.36
C GLU A 169 -6.26 -27.25 -25.84
N ALA A 170 -5.94 -28.51 -26.13
CA ALA A 170 -5.87 -29.04 -27.51
C ALA A 170 -7.20 -28.85 -28.28
N THR A 171 -8.32 -28.79 -27.55
CA THR A 171 -9.67 -28.60 -28.06
C THR A 171 -10.03 -27.11 -28.30
N THR A 172 -9.21 -26.18 -27.83
CA THR A 172 -9.47 -24.73 -27.96
C THR A 172 -9.76 -24.38 -29.43
N ALA A 173 -10.84 -23.67 -29.65
CA ALA A 173 -11.22 -23.18 -30.98
C ALA A 173 -10.19 -22.20 -31.52
N ALA A 174 -9.90 -22.26 -32.80
CA ALA A 174 -9.10 -21.24 -33.46
C ALA A 174 -9.86 -19.90 -33.44
N GLY A 175 -9.17 -18.83 -33.09
CA GLY A 175 -9.80 -17.50 -32.96
C GLY A 175 -8.92 -16.51 -32.24
N ASN A 176 -9.45 -15.31 -32.04
CA ASN A 176 -8.80 -14.26 -31.26
C ASN A 176 -9.44 -14.18 -29.86
N TYR A 177 -8.62 -14.21 -28.85
CA TYR A 177 -9.05 -14.06 -27.46
C TYR A 177 -8.44 -12.78 -26.89
N GLN A 178 -9.26 -12.03 -26.15
CA GLN A 178 -8.86 -10.76 -25.55
C GLN A 178 -8.70 -10.94 -24.03
N ILE A 179 -7.59 -10.49 -23.53
CA ILE A 179 -7.30 -10.44 -22.10
C ILE A 179 -7.22 -8.98 -21.67
N LYS A 180 -8.06 -8.59 -20.71
CA LYS A 180 -8.00 -7.28 -20.08
C LYS A 180 -7.00 -7.32 -18.95
N VAL A 181 -6.09 -6.35 -18.92
CA VAL A 181 -5.11 -6.15 -17.84
C VAL A 181 -5.45 -4.84 -17.16
N THR A 182 -5.65 -4.90 -15.84
CA THR A 182 -6.12 -3.77 -15.04
C THR A 182 -5.18 -3.51 -13.87
N SER A 183 -4.78 -2.25 -13.66
CA SER A 183 -4.03 -1.85 -12.47
C SER A 183 -4.86 -2.12 -11.20
N LYS A 184 -4.28 -2.84 -10.22
CA LYS A 184 -4.92 -3.03 -8.89
C LYS A 184 -5.00 -1.73 -8.10
N VAL A 185 -4.01 -0.86 -8.30
CA VAL A 185 -3.86 0.39 -7.56
C VAL A 185 -4.78 1.49 -8.11
N LEU A 186 -4.91 1.56 -9.44
CA LEU A 186 -5.75 2.54 -10.12
C LEU A 186 -6.58 1.83 -11.22
N PRO A 187 -7.76 1.25 -10.89
CA PRO A 187 -8.52 0.38 -11.79
C PRO A 187 -9.02 1.01 -13.08
N VAL A 188 -8.99 2.35 -13.20
CA VAL A 188 -9.27 3.06 -14.45
C VAL A 188 -8.16 2.84 -15.50
N VAL A 189 -6.96 2.47 -15.05
CA VAL A 189 -5.82 2.18 -15.92
C VAL A 189 -5.90 0.74 -16.37
N THR A 190 -6.27 0.54 -17.63
CA THR A 190 -6.45 -0.77 -18.24
C THR A 190 -5.82 -0.81 -19.63
N ALA A 191 -5.48 -2.03 -20.10
CA ALA A 191 -5.11 -2.31 -21.47
C ALA A 191 -5.64 -3.68 -21.89
N GLN A 192 -5.75 -3.93 -23.22
CA GLN A 192 -6.15 -5.21 -23.76
C GLN A 192 -5.00 -5.86 -24.52
N PHE A 193 -4.76 -7.13 -24.19
CA PHE A 193 -3.83 -8.00 -24.91
C PHE A 193 -4.61 -8.96 -25.79
N SER A 194 -4.20 -9.15 -27.04
CA SER A 194 -4.84 -10.05 -27.99
C SER A 194 -3.99 -11.28 -28.26
N ILE A 195 -4.55 -12.47 -28.09
CA ILE A 195 -3.90 -13.72 -28.47
C ILE A 195 -4.71 -14.43 -29.58
N LYS A 196 -4.02 -14.80 -30.65
CA LYS A 196 -4.58 -15.61 -31.73
C LYS A 196 -4.24 -17.07 -31.53
N VAL A 197 -5.28 -17.91 -31.40
CA VAL A 197 -5.12 -19.36 -31.32
C VAL A 197 -5.33 -19.95 -32.73
N THR A 198 -4.42 -20.83 -33.13
CA THR A 198 -4.48 -21.59 -34.40
C THR A 198 -4.60 -23.07 -34.13
N LYS A 199 -4.99 -23.88 -35.14
CA LYS A 199 -4.94 -25.34 -35.04
C LYS A 199 -3.56 -25.88 -35.37
#